data_10cc05b4825aa425641329303ea29935
#
_entry.id   10cc05b4825aa425641329303ea29935
#
_cell.length_a   1.000
_cell.length_b   1.000
_cell.length_c   1.000
_cell.angle_alpha   90.00
_cell.angle_beta   90.00
_cell.angle_gamma   90.00
#
_symmetry.space_group_name_H-M   'P 1'
#
loop_
_entity.id
_entity.type
_entity.pdbx_description
1 polymer ?
#
loop_
_entity_poly.entity_id
_entity_poly.type
_entity_poly.pdbx_seq_one_letter_code
_entity_poly.pdbx_strand_id
1 'polypeptide(L)'
;MEKPTYQEMIDETDATLLPIGFTKESLGKSEDGNFTLYGYRYGDLAKPTIWIDSNIHGSEWWAAYFCLTAIEEIVGAEFYDKGIAEKVRDEFSWFYIPSLNPYGFENNQYTNVNLVNLNRNFDNGWDAYVGNDKGEGNNYKGDAVWSEAEARIARDNFLDLQPILAINCHTTSGEANGLDTQHLWRKNRTLMYDAMGTARFSIGSVGEGMWQTQFSPSAPAWYAHQTSKEGIQTTSTILESRSDTSEYNYGATVLVALLLTFYHRHKTGKQKLSNLSDLKHI
;
A
#
# COMPACT_ATOMS: atom_id res chain seq x y z
N MET A 1 -19.57 -11.30 -3.51
CA MET A 1 -19.56 -10.92 -2.06
C MET A 1 -20.19 -9.55 -1.96
N GLU A 2 -21.07 -9.34 -1.00
CA GLU A 2 -21.60 -8.01 -0.69
C GLU A 2 -20.51 -7.20 0.00
N LYS A 3 -20.48 -5.87 -0.23
CA LYS A 3 -19.51 -4.99 0.40
C LYS A 3 -19.73 -4.98 1.92
N PRO A 4 -18.73 -5.28 2.74
CA PRO A 4 -18.86 -5.21 4.19
C PRO A 4 -18.93 -3.75 4.68
N THR A 5 -19.37 -3.56 5.91
CA THR A 5 -19.19 -2.33 6.66
C THR A 5 -17.71 -2.13 7.03
N TYR A 6 -17.34 -0.91 7.39
CA TYR A 6 -15.97 -0.63 7.87
C TYR A 6 -15.64 -1.47 9.13
N GLN A 7 -16.59 -1.62 10.04
CA GLN A 7 -16.38 -2.41 11.26
C GLN A 7 -16.17 -3.90 10.95
N GLU A 8 -16.97 -4.48 10.05
CA GLU A 8 -16.79 -5.89 9.64
C GLU A 8 -15.42 -6.13 9.01
N MET A 9 -14.93 -5.20 8.20
CA MET A 9 -13.57 -5.29 7.62
C MET A 9 -12.50 -5.22 8.73
N ILE A 10 -12.67 -4.36 9.73
CA ILE A 10 -11.75 -4.27 10.87
C ILE A 10 -11.80 -5.54 11.72
N ASP A 11 -12.99 -6.11 11.97
CA ASP A 11 -13.16 -7.36 12.73
C ASP A 11 -12.49 -8.54 12.02
N GLU A 12 -12.59 -8.62 10.69
CA GLU A 12 -11.88 -9.62 9.89
C GLU A 12 -10.36 -9.42 9.90
N THR A 13 -9.92 -8.18 9.83
CA THR A 13 -8.49 -7.85 9.97
C THR A 13 -7.95 -8.26 11.34
N ASP A 14 -8.70 -7.99 12.41
CA ASP A 14 -8.36 -8.43 13.77
C ASP A 14 -8.28 -9.96 13.87
N ALA A 15 -9.30 -10.65 13.34
CA ALA A 15 -9.36 -12.11 13.36
C ALA A 15 -8.21 -12.78 12.61
N THR A 16 -7.68 -12.12 11.58
CA THR A 16 -6.56 -12.62 10.79
C THR A 16 -5.20 -12.26 11.39
N LEU A 17 -4.99 -10.98 11.73
CA LEU A 17 -3.64 -10.48 12.06
C LEU A 17 -3.26 -10.65 13.54
N LEU A 18 -4.20 -10.50 14.47
CA LEU A 18 -3.86 -10.63 15.91
C LEU A 18 -3.35 -12.03 16.28
N PRO A 19 -3.95 -13.14 15.77
CA PRO A 19 -3.44 -14.49 16.07
C PRO A 19 -2.03 -14.75 15.55
N ILE A 20 -1.60 -14.10 14.49
CA ILE A 20 -0.24 -14.26 13.92
C ILE A 20 0.77 -13.29 14.52
N GLY A 21 0.38 -12.52 15.54
CA GLY A 21 1.28 -11.72 16.36
C GLY A 21 1.33 -10.22 16.07
N PHE A 22 0.43 -9.69 15.24
CA PHE A 22 0.29 -8.25 15.12
C PHE A 22 -0.31 -7.64 16.39
N THR A 23 0.05 -6.39 16.62
CA THR A 23 -0.60 -5.51 17.60
C THR A 23 -1.40 -4.43 16.88
N LYS A 24 -2.61 -4.15 17.37
CA LYS A 24 -3.49 -3.12 16.84
C LYS A 24 -3.33 -1.83 17.64
N GLU A 25 -3.29 -0.70 16.97
CA GLU A 25 -3.29 0.62 17.59
C GLU A 25 -4.28 1.57 16.91
N SER A 26 -4.83 2.51 17.69
CA SER A 26 -5.61 3.62 17.16
C SER A 26 -4.67 4.72 16.69
N LEU A 27 -4.75 5.08 15.41
CA LEU A 27 -3.93 6.13 14.81
C LEU A 27 -4.59 7.52 14.91
N GLY A 28 -5.90 7.56 15.13
CA GLY A 28 -6.68 8.78 15.20
C GLY A 28 -8.08 8.62 14.62
N LYS A 29 -8.76 9.74 14.45
CA LYS A 29 -10.11 9.79 13.89
C LYS A 29 -10.10 10.29 12.45
N SER A 30 -11.07 9.81 11.67
CA SER A 30 -11.42 10.38 10.36
C SER A 30 -11.83 11.86 10.50
N GLU A 31 -11.81 12.59 9.41
CA GLU A 31 -12.10 14.04 9.40
C GLU A 31 -13.51 14.37 9.96
N ASP A 32 -14.50 13.48 9.82
CA ASP A 32 -15.83 13.61 10.44
C ASP A 32 -15.88 13.19 11.91
N GLY A 33 -14.80 12.64 12.46
CA GLY A 33 -14.70 12.16 13.84
C GLY A 33 -15.44 10.84 14.14
N ASN A 34 -16.14 10.26 13.17
CA ASN A 34 -17.00 9.09 13.40
C ASN A 34 -16.24 7.77 13.38
N PHE A 35 -15.18 7.66 12.56
CA PHE A 35 -14.41 6.44 12.39
C PHE A 35 -13.04 6.55 13.06
N THR A 36 -12.53 5.45 13.57
CA THR A 36 -11.14 5.35 14.04
C THR A 36 -10.29 4.69 12.95
N LEU A 37 -9.20 5.32 12.55
CA LEU A 37 -8.19 4.68 11.72
C LEU A 37 -7.34 3.79 12.62
N TYR A 38 -7.10 2.56 12.16
CA TYR A 38 -6.26 1.58 12.87
C TYR A 38 -5.01 1.25 12.09
N GLY A 39 -3.90 1.10 12.83
CA GLY A 39 -2.65 0.53 12.35
C GLY A 39 -2.39 -0.83 12.99
N TYR A 40 -1.73 -1.70 12.24
CA TYR A 40 -1.33 -3.03 12.69
C TYR A 40 0.18 -3.16 12.57
N ARG A 41 0.85 -3.46 13.69
CA ARG A 41 2.32 -3.60 13.76
C ARG A 41 2.74 -5.01 14.03
N TYR A 42 3.82 -5.44 13.37
CA TYR A 42 4.46 -6.71 13.64
C TYR A 42 5.98 -6.59 13.60
N GLY A 43 6.65 -7.36 14.46
CA GLY A 43 8.10 -7.51 14.48
C GLY A 43 8.83 -6.43 15.28
N ASP A 44 10.15 -6.44 15.17
CA ASP A 44 11.05 -5.55 15.92
C ASP A 44 11.22 -4.22 15.16
N LEU A 45 10.84 -3.12 15.79
CA LEU A 45 10.95 -1.77 15.21
C LEU A 45 12.39 -1.30 14.98
N ALA A 46 13.40 -2.00 15.48
CA ALA A 46 14.79 -1.73 15.12
C ALA A 46 15.13 -2.20 13.70
N LYS A 47 14.34 -3.12 13.14
CA LYS A 47 14.49 -3.60 11.75
C LYS A 47 13.92 -2.61 10.74
N PRO A 48 14.36 -2.68 9.47
CA PRO A 48 13.75 -1.92 8.38
C PRO A 48 12.23 -2.19 8.31
N THR A 49 11.44 -1.14 8.12
CA THR A 49 9.98 -1.25 8.13
C THR A 49 9.41 -1.36 6.71
N ILE A 50 8.52 -2.32 6.50
CA ILE A 50 7.62 -2.37 5.35
C ILE A 50 6.30 -1.70 5.75
N TRP A 51 5.90 -0.69 4.99
CA TRP A 51 4.63 0.01 5.09
C TRP A 51 3.68 -0.46 4.00
N ILE A 52 2.49 -0.87 4.38
CA ILE A 52 1.40 -1.20 3.45
C ILE A 52 0.19 -0.39 3.89
N ASP A 53 -0.43 0.31 2.98
CA ASP A 53 -1.71 0.95 3.20
C ASP A 53 -2.68 0.68 2.04
N SER A 54 -3.97 0.74 2.31
CA SER A 54 -5.02 0.55 1.33
C SER A 54 -6.21 1.49 1.55
N ASN A 55 -7.14 1.46 0.61
CA ASN A 55 -8.39 2.23 0.68
C ASN A 55 -8.21 3.73 0.93
N ILE A 56 -7.20 4.35 0.34
CA ILE A 56 -7.13 5.82 0.28
C ILE A 56 -8.30 6.37 -0.56
N HIS A 57 -8.76 5.62 -1.56
CA HIS A 57 -10.05 5.79 -2.19
C HIS A 57 -11.03 4.78 -1.59
N GLY A 58 -12.02 5.25 -0.85
CA GLY A 58 -12.86 4.38 -0.04
C GLY A 58 -13.69 3.36 -0.81
N SER A 59 -14.09 3.65 -2.06
CA SER A 59 -14.80 2.70 -2.93
C SER A 59 -13.93 1.53 -3.43
N GLU A 60 -12.63 1.58 -3.23
CA GLU A 60 -11.67 0.55 -3.61
C GLU A 60 -11.45 -0.50 -2.51
N TRP A 61 -12.50 -0.87 -1.81
CA TRP A 61 -12.49 -1.67 -0.59
C TRP A 61 -11.86 -3.08 -0.73
N TRP A 62 -11.80 -3.63 -1.95
CA TRP A 62 -11.11 -4.90 -2.23
C TRP A 62 -9.61 -4.84 -1.91
N ALA A 63 -9.01 -3.64 -1.92
CA ALA A 63 -7.59 -3.48 -1.64
C ALA A 63 -7.23 -3.95 -0.22
N ALA A 64 -8.09 -3.74 0.78
CA ALA A 64 -7.87 -4.23 2.13
C ALA A 64 -7.73 -5.76 2.17
N TYR A 65 -8.57 -6.46 1.43
CA TYR A 65 -8.64 -7.92 1.45
C TYR A 65 -7.46 -8.59 0.77
N PHE A 66 -7.04 -8.11 -0.40
CA PHE A 66 -5.83 -8.69 -1.00
C PHE A 66 -4.56 -8.37 -0.22
N CYS A 67 -4.50 -7.21 0.44
CA CYS A 67 -3.41 -6.91 1.37
C CYS A 67 -3.41 -7.87 2.55
N LEU A 68 -4.57 -8.10 3.17
CA LEU A 68 -4.72 -8.99 4.30
C LEU A 68 -4.26 -10.41 3.95
N THR A 69 -4.70 -10.94 2.81
CA THR A 69 -4.27 -12.26 2.30
C THR A 69 -2.75 -12.32 2.09
N ALA A 70 -2.16 -11.32 1.45
CA ALA A 70 -0.72 -11.30 1.20
C ALA A 70 0.11 -11.21 2.49
N ILE A 71 -0.37 -10.45 3.47
CA ILE A 71 0.27 -10.34 4.78
C ILE A 71 0.18 -11.69 5.52
N GLU A 72 -0.98 -12.34 5.49
CA GLU A 72 -1.16 -13.66 6.08
C GLU A 72 -0.25 -14.71 5.44
N GLU A 73 -0.12 -14.72 4.11
CA GLU A 73 0.79 -15.62 3.41
C GLU A 73 2.24 -15.43 3.83
N ILE A 74 2.73 -14.21 3.97
CA ILE A 74 4.13 -13.94 4.30
C ILE A 74 4.36 -13.92 5.81
N VAL A 75 3.61 -13.13 6.56
CA VAL A 75 3.85 -12.96 8.00
C VAL A 75 3.29 -14.13 8.80
N GLY A 76 2.13 -14.67 8.40
CA GLY A 76 1.55 -15.88 8.96
C GLY A 76 2.28 -17.17 8.54
N ALA A 77 3.20 -17.08 7.59
CA ALA A 77 3.92 -18.22 7.00
C ALA A 77 2.99 -19.28 6.39
N GLU A 78 1.89 -18.84 5.77
CA GLU A 78 0.98 -19.71 5.02
C GLU A 78 1.38 -19.89 3.54
N PHE A 79 2.37 -19.15 3.09
CA PHE A 79 2.98 -19.32 1.76
C PHE A 79 3.49 -20.75 1.58
N TYR A 80 3.38 -21.30 0.36
CA TYR A 80 3.72 -22.70 0.07
C TYR A 80 5.16 -23.08 0.43
N ASP A 81 6.10 -22.13 0.43
CA ASP A 81 7.46 -22.31 0.97
C ASP A 81 7.58 -21.50 2.27
N LYS A 82 7.22 -22.13 3.38
CA LYS A 82 7.23 -21.53 4.71
C LYS A 82 8.59 -20.96 5.10
N GLY A 83 9.68 -21.63 4.73
CA GLY A 83 11.02 -21.17 5.06
C GLY A 83 11.40 -19.87 4.35
N ILE A 84 10.87 -19.61 3.16
CA ILE A 84 11.03 -18.33 2.47
C ILE A 84 10.18 -17.26 3.16
N ALA A 85 8.91 -17.56 3.46
CA ALA A 85 8.02 -16.62 4.15
C ALA A 85 8.61 -16.18 5.50
N GLU A 86 9.09 -17.11 6.31
CA GLU A 86 9.74 -16.84 7.59
C GLU A 86 10.95 -15.92 7.45
N LYS A 87 11.80 -16.13 6.45
CA LYS A 87 12.96 -15.27 6.19
C LYS A 87 12.54 -13.84 5.85
N VAL A 88 11.52 -13.67 4.99
CA VAL A 88 11.00 -12.36 4.61
C VAL A 88 10.35 -11.68 5.80
N ARG A 89 9.49 -12.41 6.53
CA ARG A 89 8.86 -11.93 7.76
C ARG A 89 9.88 -11.42 8.76
N ASP A 90 10.91 -12.24 9.03
CA ASP A 90 11.86 -11.98 10.10
C ASP A 90 12.93 -10.94 9.74
N GLU A 91 13.09 -10.61 8.46
CA GLU A 91 13.99 -9.53 8.01
C GLU A 91 13.47 -8.14 8.34
N PHE A 92 12.14 -7.95 8.33
CA PHE A 92 11.50 -6.65 8.42
C PHE A 92 10.62 -6.52 9.66
N SER A 93 10.36 -5.27 10.06
CA SER A 93 9.15 -4.93 10.79
C SER A 93 8.04 -4.54 9.80
N TRP A 94 6.79 -4.69 10.21
CA TRP A 94 5.63 -4.53 9.33
C TRP A 94 4.66 -3.53 9.93
N PHE A 95 4.13 -2.68 9.07
CA PHE A 95 3.06 -1.77 9.43
C PHE A 95 1.99 -1.76 8.35
N TYR A 96 0.76 -2.01 8.74
CA TYR A 96 -0.39 -2.08 7.84
C TYR A 96 -1.53 -1.17 8.28
N ILE A 97 -2.08 -0.39 7.35
CA ILE A 97 -3.31 0.39 7.53
C ILE A 97 -4.36 -0.15 6.56
N PRO A 98 -5.40 -0.86 7.05
CA PRO A 98 -6.40 -1.49 6.17
C PRO A 98 -7.30 -0.49 5.44
N SER A 99 -7.49 0.71 5.98
CA SER A 99 -8.18 1.79 5.26
C SER A 99 -7.69 3.16 5.72
N LEU A 100 -7.16 3.92 4.78
CA LEU A 100 -6.86 5.34 4.98
C LEU A 100 -8.12 6.23 4.88
N ASN A 101 -9.23 5.72 4.33
CA ASN A 101 -10.46 6.47 4.14
C ASN A 101 -11.67 5.69 4.68
N PRO A 102 -11.82 5.58 6.00
CA PRO A 102 -12.91 4.80 6.59
C PRO A 102 -14.30 5.35 6.28
N TYR A 103 -14.46 6.68 6.18
CA TYR A 103 -15.73 7.28 5.76
C TYR A 103 -16.09 6.87 4.32
N GLY A 104 -15.15 6.99 3.40
CA GLY A 104 -15.36 6.59 2.01
C GLY A 104 -15.58 5.08 1.88
N PHE A 105 -14.89 4.27 2.68
CA PHE A 105 -15.13 2.83 2.78
C PHE A 105 -16.58 2.54 3.17
N GLU A 106 -17.05 3.08 4.29
CA GLU A 106 -18.42 2.85 4.77
C GLU A 106 -19.47 3.24 3.74
N ASN A 107 -19.32 4.42 3.14
CA ASN A 107 -20.29 5.00 2.23
C ASN A 107 -20.09 4.60 0.76
N ASN A 108 -19.14 3.70 0.44
CA ASN A 108 -18.76 3.34 -0.92
C ASN A 108 -18.43 4.56 -1.80
N GLN A 109 -17.72 5.51 -1.21
CA GLN A 109 -17.37 6.79 -1.82
C GLN A 109 -15.86 6.85 -2.11
N TYR A 110 -15.48 7.38 -3.27
CA TYR A 110 -14.07 7.51 -3.68
C TYR A 110 -13.30 8.47 -2.78
N THR A 111 -13.90 9.62 -2.47
CA THR A 111 -13.35 10.72 -1.65
C THR A 111 -13.72 10.55 -0.17
N ASN A 112 -13.15 11.36 0.71
CA ASN A 112 -13.55 11.41 2.11
C ASN A 112 -14.84 12.24 2.32
N VAL A 113 -15.22 12.52 3.58
CA VAL A 113 -16.43 13.27 3.94
C VAL A 113 -16.45 14.69 3.36
N ASN A 114 -15.29 15.31 3.21
CA ASN A 114 -15.14 16.66 2.65
C ASN A 114 -15.10 16.67 1.12
N LEU A 115 -15.37 15.55 0.47
CA LEU A 115 -15.22 15.34 -0.98
C LEU A 115 -13.79 15.48 -1.48
N VAL A 116 -12.79 15.39 -0.60
CA VAL A 116 -11.38 15.46 -0.93
C VAL A 116 -10.90 14.09 -1.42
N ASN A 117 -10.20 14.08 -2.55
CA ASN A 117 -9.39 12.95 -2.93
C ASN A 117 -8.14 12.93 -2.03
N LEU A 118 -8.12 12.06 -1.03
CA LEU A 118 -7.00 11.97 -0.10
C LEU A 118 -5.66 11.75 -0.82
N ASN A 119 -5.67 11.01 -1.94
CA ASN A 119 -4.48 10.79 -2.78
C ASN A 119 -4.13 12.02 -3.64
N ARG A 120 -4.63 13.20 -3.28
CA ARG A 120 -4.29 14.52 -3.81
C ARG A 120 -4.00 15.56 -2.70
N ASN A 121 -3.99 15.11 -1.44
CA ASN A 121 -3.85 16.00 -0.28
C ASN A 121 -2.44 15.99 0.35
N PHE A 122 -1.46 15.34 -0.29
CA PHE A 122 -0.08 15.22 0.16
C PHE A 122 0.82 16.34 -0.39
N ASP A 123 1.87 16.70 0.37
CA ASP A 123 2.84 17.72 -0.01
C ASP A 123 3.89 17.19 -1.01
N ASN A 124 3.46 17.01 -2.23
CA ASN A 124 4.34 16.71 -3.36
C ASN A 124 3.86 17.46 -4.60
N GLY A 125 4.19 18.74 -4.70
CA GLY A 125 3.72 19.59 -5.79
C GLY A 125 2.25 19.98 -5.68
N TRP A 126 1.69 20.00 -4.46
CA TRP A 126 0.30 20.30 -4.20
C TRP A 126 -0.13 21.67 -4.76
N ASP A 127 0.71 22.71 -4.57
CA ASP A 127 0.41 24.07 -5.06
C ASP A 127 0.30 24.13 -6.59
N ALA A 128 1.12 23.37 -7.29
CA ALA A 128 1.17 23.34 -8.75
C ALA A 128 0.10 22.44 -9.38
N TYR A 129 -0.51 21.55 -8.58
CA TYR A 129 -1.51 20.62 -9.09
C TYR A 129 -2.86 21.33 -9.30
N VAL A 130 -3.39 21.22 -10.52
CA VAL A 130 -4.73 21.72 -10.88
C VAL A 130 -5.71 20.58 -10.70
N GLY A 131 -6.40 20.56 -9.56
CA GLY A 131 -7.49 19.61 -9.29
C GLY A 131 -8.85 20.09 -9.81
N ASN A 132 -9.90 19.34 -9.44
CA ASN A 132 -11.28 19.78 -9.63
C ASN A 132 -11.71 20.77 -8.54
N ASP A 133 -12.78 21.51 -8.79
CA ASP A 133 -13.48 22.21 -7.73
C ASP A 133 -14.20 21.21 -6.80
N LYS A 134 -14.52 21.64 -5.60
CA LYS A 134 -15.17 20.79 -4.59
C LYS A 134 -16.51 20.26 -5.10
N GLY A 135 -16.65 18.95 -5.10
CA GLY A 135 -17.85 18.26 -5.60
C GLY A 135 -17.91 18.07 -7.12
N GLU A 136 -16.90 18.54 -7.87
CA GLU A 136 -16.80 18.34 -9.30
C GLU A 136 -15.81 17.19 -9.62
N GLY A 137 -16.32 15.96 -9.68
CA GLY A 137 -15.49 14.78 -9.97
C GLY A 137 -14.60 14.36 -8.79
N ASN A 138 -13.59 13.56 -9.08
CA ASN A 138 -12.81 12.84 -8.07
C ASN A 138 -11.41 13.41 -7.79
N ASN A 139 -11.09 14.62 -8.23
CA ASN A 139 -9.74 15.17 -8.11
C ASN A 139 -9.65 16.48 -7.30
N TYR A 140 -10.64 16.75 -6.44
CA TYR A 140 -10.53 17.85 -5.50
C TYR A 140 -9.44 17.54 -4.47
N LYS A 141 -8.44 18.44 -4.37
CA LYS A 141 -7.22 18.23 -3.56
C LYS A 141 -7.33 18.74 -2.11
N GLY A 142 -8.49 19.28 -1.72
CA GLY A 142 -8.69 19.98 -0.44
C GLY A 142 -8.33 21.46 -0.51
N ASP A 143 -8.65 22.21 0.55
CA ASP A 143 -8.43 23.66 0.64
C ASP A 143 -6.97 24.01 0.95
N ALA A 144 -6.23 23.05 1.51
CA ALA A 144 -4.81 23.17 1.81
C ALA A 144 -4.12 21.80 1.73
N VAL A 145 -2.81 21.80 1.57
CA VAL A 145 -1.99 20.61 1.78
C VAL A 145 -2.20 20.11 3.22
N TRP A 146 -2.38 18.80 3.38
CA TRP A 146 -2.65 18.18 4.68
C TRP A 146 -3.93 18.70 5.37
N SER A 147 -4.92 19.17 4.61
CA SER A 147 -6.19 19.63 5.19
C SER A 147 -6.93 18.50 5.91
N GLU A 148 -6.82 17.27 5.42
CA GLU A 148 -7.59 16.14 5.90
C GLU A 148 -6.88 15.36 7.03
N ALA A 149 -7.63 14.94 8.06
CA ALA A 149 -7.10 14.19 9.19
C ALA A 149 -6.43 12.88 8.77
N GLU A 150 -7.02 12.19 7.84
CA GLU A 150 -6.52 10.91 7.31
C GLU A 150 -5.14 11.08 6.66
N ALA A 151 -4.94 12.15 5.89
CA ALA A 151 -3.65 12.45 5.26
C ALA A 151 -2.58 12.83 6.31
N ARG A 152 -2.97 13.59 7.35
CA ARG A 152 -2.07 13.93 8.47
C ARG A 152 -1.68 12.68 9.27
N ILE A 153 -2.63 11.78 9.54
CA ILE A 153 -2.39 10.50 10.24
C ILE A 153 -1.39 9.66 9.45
N ALA A 154 -1.59 9.51 8.13
CA ALA A 154 -0.65 8.78 7.28
C ALA A 154 0.75 9.40 7.33
N ARG A 155 0.86 10.73 7.16
CA ARG A 155 2.12 11.48 7.23
C ARG A 155 2.87 11.23 8.53
N ASP A 156 2.18 11.45 9.67
CA ASP A 156 2.82 11.46 10.98
C ASP A 156 3.34 10.06 11.36
N ASN A 157 2.57 9.01 11.08
CA ASN A 157 3.00 7.63 11.29
C ASN A 157 4.12 7.24 10.32
N PHE A 158 4.08 7.70 9.07
CA PHE A 158 5.12 7.43 8.08
C PHE A 158 6.46 8.04 8.48
N LEU A 159 6.45 9.28 8.95
CA LEU A 159 7.64 9.98 9.42
C LEU A 159 8.21 9.38 10.71
N ASP A 160 7.36 8.87 11.59
CA ASP A 160 7.80 8.16 12.80
C ASP A 160 8.49 6.83 12.46
N LEU A 161 7.89 6.06 11.56
CA LEU A 161 8.38 4.72 11.19
C LEU A 161 9.53 4.72 10.19
N GLN A 162 9.62 5.73 9.34
CA GLN A 162 10.64 5.88 8.28
C GLN A 162 10.84 4.58 7.45
N PRO A 163 9.81 4.09 6.74
CA PRO A 163 9.86 2.79 6.07
C PRO A 163 10.88 2.74 4.94
N ILE A 164 11.45 1.55 4.71
CA ILE A 164 12.33 1.27 3.57
C ILE A 164 11.54 0.96 2.28
N LEU A 165 10.35 0.37 2.46
CA LEU A 165 9.40 0.05 1.39
C LEU A 165 8.01 0.56 1.78
N ALA A 166 7.34 1.24 0.87
CA ALA A 166 5.96 1.68 0.99
C ALA A 166 5.13 1.20 -0.20
N ILE A 167 4.01 0.56 0.09
CA ILE A 167 3.10 0.01 -0.92
C ILE A 167 1.71 0.56 -0.64
N ASN A 168 1.24 1.43 -1.55
CA ASN A 168 -0.11 1.99 -1.50
C ASN A 168 -1.01 1.18 -2.43
N CYS A 169 -2.00 0.50 -1.86
CA CYS A 169 -2.80 -0.51 -2.55
C CYS A 169 -4.16 0.05 -2.96
N HIS A 170 -4.49 -0.15 -4.22
CA HIS A 170 -5.68 0.33 -4.91
C HIS A 170 -6.40 -0.77 -5.64
N THR A 171 -7.65 -0.50 -6.04
CA THR A 171 -8.35 -1.31 -7.02
C THR A 171 -8.93 -0.48 -8.13
N THR A 172 -9.00 -1.07 -9.32
CA THR A 172 -9.57 -0.43 -10.51
C THR A 172 -10.66 -1.29 -11.13
N SER A 173 -11.67 -0.67 -11.72
CA SER A 173 -12.72 -1.35 -12.49
C SER A 173 -12.29 -1.69 -13.93
N GLY A 174 -11.09 -1.30 -14.36
CA GLY A 174 -10.57 -1.53 -15.71
C GLY A 174 -9.82 -2.84 -15.85
N GLU A 175 -9.33 -3.14 -17.06
CA GLU A 175 -8.50 -4.34 -17.34
C GLU A 175 -7.07 -4.25 -16.77
N ALA A 176 -6.73 -3.17 -16.13
CA ALA A 176 -5.38 -2.91 -15.65
C ALA A 176 -5.15 -3.55 -14.30
N ASN A 177 -4.51 -4.70 -14.31
CA ASN A 177 -3.71 -5.12 -13.18
C ASN A 177 -2.32 -4.53 -13.38
N GLY A 178 -1.89 -3.68 -12.50
CA GLY A 178 -0.63 -2.99 -12.69
C GLY A 178 -0.01 -2.56 -11.38
N LEU A 179 1.28 -2.56 -11.42
CA LEU A 179 2.09 -1.86 -10.45
C LEU A 179 2.47 -0.52 -11.10
N ASP A 180 2.13 0.58 -10.47
CA ASP A 180 2.61 1.89 -10.91
C ASP A 180 3.78 2.34 -10.06
N THR A 181 4.82 2.84 -10.70
CA THR A 181 6.02 3.32 -10.01
C THR A 181 5.93 4.80 -9.81
N GLN A 182 5.75 5.18 -8.56
CA GLN A 182 5.94 6.55 -8.18
C GLN A 182 7.44 6.83 -8.07
N HIS A 183 7.85 7.89 -8.54
CA HIS A 183 9.11 8.60 -8.39
C HIS A 183 10.41 7.78 -8.19
N LEU A 184 11.55 8.22 -8.67
CA LEU A 184 12.79 7.46 -8.81
C LEU A 184 12.63 6.21 -9.68
N TRP A 185 11.82 6.36 -10.60
CA TRP A 185 11.22 5.40 -11.49
C TRP A 185 12.18 4.34 -12.07
N ARG A 186 13.45 4.57 -12.19
CA ARG A 186 14.34 3.52 -12.69
C ARG A 186 14.54 2.37 -11.72
N LYS A 187 14.75 2.65 -10.43
CA LYS A 187 14.93 1.59 -9.41
C LYS A 187 13.61 0.86 -9.13
N ASN A 188 12.53 1.62 -8.96
CA ASN A 188 11.22 1.07 -8.66
C ASN A 188 10.65 0.32 -9.86
N ARG A 189 10.71 0.90 -11.06
CA ARG A 189 10.26 0.25 -12.29
C ARG A 189 10.90 -1.12 -12.49
N THR A 190 12.22 -1.26 -12.27
CA THR A 190 12.87 -2.56 -12.38
C THR A 190 12.39 -3.53 -11.31
N LEU A 191 12.19 -3.07 -10.05
CA LEU A 191 11.61 -3.92 -9.00
C LEU A 191 10.25 -4.47 -9.43
N MET A 192 9.43 -3.63 -10.01
CA MET A 192 8.09 -3.96 -10.44
C MET A 192 8.08 -4.98 -11.57
N TYR A 193 8.88 -4.76 -12.62
CA TYR A 193 9.00 -5.72 -13.71
C TYR A 193 9.51 -7.08 -13.23
N ASP A 194 10.45 -7.07 -12.28
CA ASP A 194 10.99 -8.30 -11.73
C ASP A 194 9.97 -9.01 -10.83
N ALA A 195 9.21 -8.27 -10.03
CA ALA A 195 8.14 -8.83 -9.21
C ALA A 195 7.06 -9.48 -10.08
N MET A 196 6.68 -8.81 -11.15
CA MET A 196 5.69 -9.30 -12.09
C MET A 196 6.19 -10.52 -12.85
N GLY A 197 7.43 -10.51 -13.29
CA GLY A 197 8.07 -11.70 -13.90
C GLY A 197 8.14 -12.87 -12.93
N THR A 198 8.34 -12.61 -11.63
CA THR A 198 8.35 -13.62 -10.56
C THR A 198 6.96 -14.22 -10.35
N ALA A 199 5.91 -13.42 -10.43
CA ALA A 199 4.53 -13.88 -10.32
C ALA A 199 4.07 -14.72 -11.52
N ARG A 200 4.85 -14.77 -12.61
CA ARG A 200 4.55 -15.49 -13.86
C ARG A 200 3.25 -15.08 -14.53
N PHE A 201 2.84 -13.85 -14.35
CA PHE A 201 1.66 -13.32 -15.01
C PHE A 201 2.01 -12.69 -16.37
N SER A 202 1.22 -13.01 -17.37
CA SER A 202 1.15 -12.19 -18.58
C SER A 202 0.37 -10.94 -18.23
N ILE A 203 1.07 -9.92 -17.85
CA ILE A 203 0.47 -8.69 -17.46
C ILE A 203 0.21 -7.86 -18.68
N GLY A 204 -1.05 -7.53 -18.90
CA GLY A 204 -1.39 -6.44 -19.77
C GLY A 204 -0.70 -5.19 -19.23
N SER A 205 0.24 -4.67 -19.97
CA SER A 205 1.01 -3.46 -19.73
C SER A 205 1.23 -3.08 -18.25
N VAL A 206 2.46 -3.17 -17.81
CA VAL A 206 2.94 -2.21 -16.81
C VAL A 206 2.70 -0.86 -17.47
N GLY A 207 1.63 -0.20 -17.08
CA GLY A 207 1.37 1.13 -17.59
C GLY A 207 2.62 1.93 -17.36
N GLU A 208 3.26 2.42 -18.41
CA GLU A 208 4.29 3.42 -18.22
C GLU A 208 3.54 4.57 -17.56
N GLY A 209 3.68 4.68 -16.24
CA GLY A 209 2.88 5.56 -15.41
C GLY A 209 2.94 6.98 -15.89
N MET A 210 2.10 7.29 -16.86
CA MET A 210 1.88 8.66 -17.32
C MET A 210 1.20 9.50 -16.24
N TRP A 211 0.75 8.88 -15.16
CA TRP A 211 -0.02 9.53 -14.11
C TRP A 211 0.83 10.14 -13.01
N GLN A 212 2.08 9.76 -12.94
CA GLN A 212 2.91 10.11 -11.81
C GLN A 212 4.02 11.04 -12.23
N THR A 213 3.59 12.23 -12.54
CA THR A 213 4.55 13.33 -12.66
C THR A 213 5.24 13.53 -11.31
N GLN A 214 6.48 13.96 -11.38
CA GLN A 214 7.30 14.42 -10.26
C GLN A 214 6.55 15.32 -9.24
N PHE A 215 5.37 15.78 -9.58
CA PHE A 215 4.55 16.77 -8.89
C PHE A 215 3.12 16.30 -8.65
N SER A 216 2.88 14.99 -8.49
CA SER A 216 1.57 14.51 -8.04
C SER A 216 1.46 14.61 -6.53
N PRO A 217 0.45 15.29 -5.96
CA PRO A 217 0.26 15.38 -4.51
C PRO A 217 -0.36 14.09 -3.92
N SER A 218 0.16 12.96 -4.36
CA SER A 218 -0.28 11.63 -3.95
C SER A 218 0.56 11.05 -2.81
N ALA A 219 -0.03 10.17 -2.02
CA ALA A 219 0.63 9.49 -0.92
C ALA A 219 1.90 8.75 -1.38
N PRO A 220 1.87 7.88 -2.39
CA PRO A 220 3.06 7.14 -2.79
C PRO A 220 4.14 8.03 -3.41
N ALA A 221 3.78 9.12 -4.08
CA ALA A 221 4.77 10.08 -4.57
C ALA A 221 5.46 10.80 -3.41
N TRP A 222 4.71 11.18 -2.39
CA TRP A 222 5.27 11.78 -1.19
C TRP A 222 6.14 10.79 -0.40
N TYR A 223 5.69 9.54 -0.24
CA TYR A 223 6.48 8.47 0.40
C TYR A 223 7.83 8.28 -0.28
N ALA A 224 7.88 8.31 -1.61
CA ALA A 224 9.09 8.14 -2.39
C ALA A 224 10.14 9.26 -2.16
N HIS A 225 9.75 10.41 -1.65
CA HIS A 225 10.65 11.51 -1.30
C HIS A 225 11.20 11.42 0.13
N GLN A 226 10.70 10.49 0.94
CA GLN A 226 11.16 10.34 2.30
C GLN A 226 12.42 9.47 2.39
N THR A 227 13.11 9.58 3.52
CA THR A 227 14.30 8.78 3.82
C THR A 227 13.96 7.78 4.92
N SER A 228 14.30 6.52 4.70
CA SER A 228 14.13 5.46 5.68
C SER A 228 15.10 5.60 6.85
N LYS A 229 14.86 4.88 7.93
CA LYS A 229 15.76 4.87 9.10
C LYS A 229 17.16 4.32 8.79
N GLU A 230 17.32 3.58 7.70
CA GLU A 230 18.63 3.13 7.18
C GLU A 230 19.38 4.22 6.42
N GLY A 231 18.82 5.44 6.31
CA GLY A 231 19.43 6.57 5.62
C GLY A 231 19.36 6.48 4.09
N ILE A 232 18.51 5.61 3.56
CA ILE A 232 18.28 5.47 2.12
C ILE A 232 16.87 5.95 1.76
N GLN A 233 16.71 6.36 0.53
CA GLN A 233 15.41 6.81 0.05
C GLN A 233 14.40 5.67 0.03
N THR A 234 13.21 5.92 0.56
CA THR A 234 12.11 4.94 0.59
C THR A 234 11.76 4.49 -0.84
N THR A 235 11.72 3.18 -1.03
CA THR A 235 11.12 2.60 -2.24
C THR A 235 9.61 2.67 -2.10
N SER A 236 8.92 3.36 -3.00
CA SER A 236 7.47 3.50 -2.95
C SER A 236 6.81 3.09 -4.25
N THR A 237 5.63 2.50 -4.14
CA THR A 237 4.88 2.01 -5.28
C THR A 237 3.37 2.03 -5.04
N ILE A 238 2.60 2.09 -6.13
CA ILE A 238 1.17 1.79 -6.14
C ILE A 238 1.00 0.36 -6.68
N LEU A 239 0.15 -0.41 -6.01
CA LEU A 239 -0.39 -1.65 -6.54
C LEU A 239 -1.85 -1.44 -6.93
N GLU A 240 -2.15 -1.49 -8.22
CA GLU A 240 -3.50 -1.45 -8.76
C GLU A 240 -3.94 -2.88 -9.10
N SER A 241 -4.97 -3.40 -8.44
CA SER A 241 -5.58 -4.69 -8.76
C SER A 241 -7.02 -4.50 -9.24
N ARG A 242 -7.58 -5.52 -9.90
CA ARG A 242 -8.99 -5.47 -10.29
C ARG A 242 -9.91 -5.61 -9.09
N SER A 243 -11.08 -4.97 -9.18
CA SER A 243 -12.08 -4.89 -8.12
C SER A 243 -13.14 -5.99 -8.19
N ASP A 244 -12.85 -7.15 -8.78
CA ASP A 244 -13.79 -8.25 -8.83
C ASP A 244 -13.33 -9.46 -7.99
N THR A 245 -14.32 -10.25 -7.55
CA THR A 245 -14.11 -11.37 -6.65
C THR A 245 -13.28 -12.51 -7.24
N SER A 246 -13.20 -12.61 -8.57
CA SER A 246 -12.43 -13.65 -9.24
C SER A 246 -10.92 -13.38 -9.19
N GLU A 247 -10.55 -12.13 -8.93
CA GLU A 247 -9.17 -11.65 -8.96
C GLU A 247 -8.65 -11.18 -7.59
N TYR A 248 -9.40 -11.41 -6.53
CA TYR A 248 -8.99 -11.17 -5.16
C TYR A 248 -7.62 -11.79 -4.83
N ASN A 249 -7.40 -13.04 -5.23
CA ASN A 249 -6.10 -13.71 -5.07
C ASN A 249 -5.02 -13.15 -5.99
N TYR A 250 -5.39 -12.41 -7.02
CA TYR A 250 -4.44 -11.85 -7.97
C TYR A 250 -3.65 -10.70 -7.37
N GLY A 251 -4.35 -9.75 -6.74
CA GLY A 251 -3.70 -8.65 -6.02
C GLY A 251 -2.77 -9.17 -4.92
N ALA A 252 -3.21 -10.16 -4.14
CA ALA A 252 -2.41 -10.80 -3.12
C ALA A 252 -1.16 -11.45 -3.71
N THR A 253 -1.28 -12.21 -4.80
CA THR A 253 -0.14 -12.87 -5.45
C THR A 253 0.90 -11.86 -5.96
N VAL A 254 0.45 -10.74 -6.54
CA VAL A 254 1.37 -9.69 -7.01
C VAL A 254 2.06 -9.00 -5.82
N LEU A 255 1.32 -8.75 -4.74
CA LEU A 255 1.90 -8.17 -3.53
C LEU A 255 2.93 -9.10 -2.89
N VAL A 256 2.64 -10.39 -2.79
CA VAL A 256 3.61 -11.40 -2.33
C VAL A 256 4.86 -11.41 -3.21
N ALA A 257 4.70 -11.44 -4.54
CA ALA A 257 5.83 -11.40 -5.47
C ALA A 257 6.67 -10.14 -5.33
N LEU A 258 6.04 -9.00 -5.08
CA LEU A 258 6.73 -7.73 -4.80
C LEU A 258 7.57 -7.82 -3.52
N LEU A 259 7.00 -8.35 -2.44
CA LEU A 259 7.68 -8.51 -1.16
C LEU A 259 8.90 -9.47 -1.29
N LEU A 260 8.72 -10.61 -1.95
CA LEU A 260 9.80 -11.57 -2.20
C LEU A 260 10.93 -10.95 -3.06
N THR A 261 10.57 -10.21 -4.09
CA THR A 261 11.54 -9.55 -4.99
C THR A 261 12.28 -8.43 -4.26
N PHE A 262 11.58 -7.65 -3.44
CA PHE A 262 12.20 -6.62 -2.61
C PHE A 262 13.18 -7.23 -1.59
N TYR A 263 12.79 -8.29 -0.89
CA TYR A 263 13.65 -9.03 0.02
C TYR A 263 14.94 -9.50 -0.67
N HIS A 264 14.80 -10.15 -1.84
CA HIS A 264 15.97 -10.60 -2.61
C HIS A 264 16.93 -9.45 -2.91
N ARG A 265 16.42 -8.30 -3.36
CA ARG A 265 17.25 -7.12 -3.63
C ARG A 265 17.92 -6.57 -2.39
N HIS A 266 17.16 -6.49 -1.32
CA HIS A 266 17.66 -6.00 -0.03
C HIS A 266 18.85 -6.85 0.44
N LYS A 267 18.75 -8.18 0.34
CA LYS A 267 19.79 -9.12 0.80
C LYS A 267 20.99 -9.24 -0.13
N THR A 268 20.78 -9.16 -1.42
CA THR A 268 21.84 -9.53 -2.42
C THR A 268 22.39 -8.34 -3.19
N GLY A 269 21.72 -7.21 -3.19
CA GLY A 269 21.98 -6.10 -4.10
C GLY A 269 21.68 -6.40 -5.58
N LYS A 270 21.22 -7.62 -5.90
CA LYS A 270 20.90 -8.03 -7.28
C LYS A 270 19.51 -7.57 -7.67
N GLN A 271 19.36 -7.11 -8.91
CA GLN A 271 18.11 -6.52 -9.36
C GLN A 271 17.03 -7.55 -9.72
N LYS A 272 17.40 -8.79 -10.08
CA LYS A 272 16.45 -9.78 -10.59
C LYS A 272 16.41 -11.03 -9.74
N LEU A 273 15.22 -11.40 -9.30
CA LEU A 273 14.91 -12.71 -8.75
C LEU A 273 14.63 -13.68 -9.92
N SER A 274 15.54 -14.57 -10.22
CA SER A 274 15.42 -15.46 -11.38
C SER A 274 14.44 -16.61 -11.15
N ASN A 275 14.40 -17.10 -9.91
CA ASN A 275 13.44 -18.11 -9.46
C ASN A 275 13.35 -18.08 -7.92
N LEU A 276 12.30 -18.70 -7.35
CA LEU A 276 12.10 -18.72 -5.90
C LEU A 276 13.18 -19.53 -5.15
N SER A 277 13.88 -20.45 -5.84
CA SER A 277 14.98 -21.19 -5.21
C SER A 277 16.14 -20.29 -4.81
N ASP A 278 16.30 -19.14 -5.46
CA ASP A 278 17.34 -18.18 -5.12
C ASP A 278 17.16 -17.61 -3.70
N LEU A 279 15.93 -17.61 -3.18
CA LEU A 279 15.64 -17.16 -1.81
C LEU A 279 16.01 -18.19 -0.73
N LYS A 280 16.20 -19.45 -1.09
CA LYS A 280 16.55 -20.52 -0.14
C LYS A 280 17.97 -20.38 0.39
N HIS A 281 18.83 -19.73 -0.37
CA HIS A 281 20.26 -19.61 -0.09
C HIS A 281 20.66 -18.24 0.47
N ILE A 282 19.69 -17.37 0.73
CA ILE A 282 19.84 -16.08 1.35
C ILE A 282 19.35 -16.14 2.79
#